data_651e2ef9932c80ee15ce031ff4eea40a
#
_entry.id   651e2ef9932c80ee15ce031ff4eea40a
#
_cell.length_a   1.000
_cell.length_b   1.000
_cell.length_c   1.000
_cell.angle_alpha   90.00
_cell.angle_beta   90.00
_cell.angle_gamma   90.00
#
_symmetry.space_group_name_H-M   'P 1'
#
loop_
_entity.id
_entity.type
_entity.pdbx_description
1 polymer ?
#
loop_
_entity_poly.entity_id
_entity_poly.type
_entity_poly.pdbx_seq_one_letter_code
_entity_poly.pdbx_strand_id
1 'polypeptide(L)'
;MRFEVGESEAGRRLDRVLKKILSEASLSLIYRIIRKDVKVNGKRASGETLLKLGDAVEIFLPDEQIEELGRSDRGKAVTAKRQFGIVFEDENVLVVNKPFGLLTHGDEVERKNTLANQVEAYLAGMEDRKPGGTKIFRPAPANRLDRNTTGLVIFGKRLPAARDLAAMMRGGEKGGAYVEKAYLTIVKGTLESPMTLKGRMERDGSANVTRVLPEGSEGGRAMVTEVRPLAAGAGYTLVEARLMTGRTHQIRAQLAAAGFPVIGDRKYGDAETNRMTSREYGLQTQLLHAYRLTVAQGLGSLEYMKGKKFRAEPPERFKGISEDLGCCMKKKK
;
A
#
# COMPACT_ATOMS: atom_id res chain seq x y z
N MET A 1 -21.93 -26.97 -1.05
CA MET A 1 -21.02 -26.08 -1.79
C MET A 1 -19.83 -26.87 -2.34
N ARG A 2 -19.42 -26.64 -3.61
CA ARG A 2 -18.23 -27.27 -4.23
C ARG A 2 -17.42 -26.21 -4.95
N PHE A 3 -16.07 -26.28 -4.85
CA PHE A 3 -15.18 -25.41 -5.61
C PHE A 3 -13.90 -26.17 -6.00
N GLU A 4 -13.27 -25.73 -7.08
CA GLU A 4 -11.97 -26.19 -7.53
C GLU A 4 -10.87 -25.29 -7.00
N VAL A 5 -9.78 -25.88 -6.52
CA VAL A 5 -8.62 -25.18 -5.97
C VAL A 5 -7.89 -24.44 -7.07
N GLY A 6 -7.94 -23.13 -7.04
CA GLY A 6 -7.21 -22.25 -7.93
C GLY A 6 -5.78 -21.97 -7.43
N GLU A 7 -5.05 -21.13 -8.19
CA GLU A 7 -3.69 -20.67 -7.82
C GLU A 7 -3.64 -19.99 -6.44
N SER A 8 -4.75 -19.36 -6.02
CA SER A 8 -4.86 -18.67 -4.74
C SER A 8 -4.86 -19.59 -3.53
N GLU A 9 -5.32 -20.82 -3.69
CA GLU A 9 -5.50 -21.83 -2.65
C GLU A 9 -4.42 -22.90 -2.70
N ALA A 10 -3.83 -23.15 -3.86
CA ALA A 10 -2.78 -24.14 -4.05
C ALA A 10 -1.59 -23.90 -3.09
N GLY A 11 -1.11 -25.01 -2.50
CA GLY A 11 -0.04 -24.97 -1.48
C GLY A 11 -0.49 -24.48 -0.11
N ARG A 12 -1.79 -24.25 0.13
CA ARG A 12 -2.31 -23.88 1.45
C ARG A 12 -2.95 -25.07 2.15
N ARG A 13 -2.93 -25.02 3.47
CA ARG A 13 -3.65 -25.98 4.31
C ARG A 13 -5.15 -25.78 4.17
N LEU A 14 -5.90 -26.88 4.17
CA LEU A 14 -7.36 -26.90 4.06
C LEU A 14 -8.03 -26.06 5.17
N ASP A 15 -7.56 -26.17 6.44
CA ASP A 15 -8.10 -25.38 7.55
C ASP A 15 -7.99 -23.87 7.32
N ARG A 16 -6.91 -23.40 6.71
CA ARG A 16 -6.68 -22.00 6.38
C ARG A 16 -7.58 -21.52 5.25
N VAL A 17 -7.84 -22.38 4.27
CA VAL A 17 -8.75 -22.07 3.16
C VAL A 17 -10.18 -22.00 3.67
N LEU A 18 -10.64 -23.00 4.44
CA LEU A 18 -11.98 -23.02 5.00
C LEU A 18 -12.23 -21.88 5.99
N LYS A 19 -11.25 -21.50 6.83
CA LYS A 19 -11.38 -20.34 7.71
C LYS A 19 -11.56 -19.02 6.94
N LYS A 20 -11.09 -18.93 5.72
CA LYS A 20 -11.36 -17.77 4.85
C LYS A 20 -12.77 -17.80 4.26
N ILE A 21 -13.28 -18.97 3.92
CA ILE A 21 -14.63 -19.14 3.36
C ILE A 21 -15.67 -18.94 4.46
N LEU A 22 -15.46 -19.60 5.60
CA LEU A 22 -16.34 -19.59 6.76
C LEU A 22 -15.74 -18.66 7.85
N SER A 23 -15.68 -17.38 7.54
CA SER A 23 -14.91 -16.39 8.34
C SER A 23 -15.44 -16.20 9.76
N GLU A 24 -16.72 -16.41 10.01
CA GLU A 24 -17.34 -16.32 11.33
C GLU A 24 -17.20 -17.60 12.16
N ALA A 25 -16.88 -18.74 11.50
CA ALA A 25 -16.67 -19.97 12.21
C ALA A 25 -15.42 -19.90 13.12
N SER A 26 -15.55 -20.33 14.39
CA SER A 26 -14.38 -20.53 15.27
C SER A 26 -13.45 -21.61 14.70
N LEU A 27 -12.17 -21.62 15.08
CA LEU A 27 -11.23 -22.66 14.65
C LEU A 27 -11.72 -24.06 15.02
N SER A 28 -12.26 -24.24 16.23
CA SER A 28 -12.83 -25.50 16.68
C SER A 28 -14.00 -25.98 15.80
N LEU A 29 -14.84 -25.04 15.36
CA LEU A 29 -15.93 -25.32 14.41
C LEU A 29 -15.38 -25.70 13.05
N ILE A 30 -14.35 -25.02 12.53
CA ILE A 30 -13.69 -25.36 11.26
C ILE A 30 -13.16 -26.80 11.31
N TYR A 31 -12.44 -27.20 12.37
CA TYR A 31 -11.95 -28.58 12.49
C TYR A 31 -13.06 -29.61 12.59
N ARG A 32 -14.19 -29.26 13.24
CA ARG A 32 -15.36 -30.14 13.28
C ARG A 32 -15.99 -30.32 11.90
N ILE A 33 -16.14 -29.22 11.14
CA ILE A 33 -16.66 -29.22 9.78
C ILE A 33 -15.75 -30.06 8.86
N ILE A 34 -14.43 -29.85 8.90
CA ILE A 34 -13.47 -30.60 8.08
C ILE A 34 -13.64 -32.10 8.31
N ARG A 35 -13.75 -32.52 9.56
CA ARG A 35 -13.84 -33.93 9.91
C ARG A 35 -15.15 -34.60 9.45
N LYS A 36 -16.26 -33.85 9.47
CA LYS A 36 -17.61 -34.42 9.19
C LYS A 36 -18.08 -34.13 7.77
N ASP A 37 -17.90 -32.91 7.31
CA ASP A 37 -18.66 -32.32 6.24
C ASP A 37 -17.78 -31.84 5.07
N VAL A 38 -16.48 -32.26 5.01
CA VAL A 38 -15.58 -31.84 3.92
C VAL A 38 -14.91 -33.03 3.28
N LYS A 39 -14.86 -33.03 1.95
CA LYS A 39 -14.05 -33.95 1.14
C LYS A 39 -13.14 -33.15 0.19
N VAL A 40 -11.97 -33.71 -0.09
CA VAL A 40 -11.06 -33.26 -1.15
C VAL A 40 -10.90 -34.39 -2.15
N ASN A 41 -11.24 -34.13 -3.39
CA ASN A 41 -11.28 -35.16 -4.46
C ASN A 41 -12.11 -36.41 -4.05
N GLY A 42 -13.26 -36.18 -3.43
CA GLY A 42 -14.17 -37.25 -2.98
C GLY A 42 -13.70 -38.01 -1.72
N LYS A 43 -12.51 -37.71 -1.16
CA LYS A 43 -11.93 -38.36 0.03
C LYS A 43 -11.96 -37.46 1.25
N ARG A 44 -12.04 -38.07 2.44
CA ARG A 44 -11.87 -37.32 3.70
C ARG A 44 -10.46 -36.72 3.78
N ALA A 45 -10.37 -35.50 4.28
CA ALA A 45 -9.11 -34.76 4.43
C ALA A 45 -8.96 -34.25 5.88
N SER A 46 -7.72 -33.99 6.29
CA SER A 46 -7.42 -33.34 7.57
C SER A 46 -7.28 -31.82 7.37
N GLY A 47 -7.37 -31.05 8.44
CA GLY A 47 -7.13 -29.60 8.37
C GLY A 47 -5.74 -29.23 7.85
N GLU A 48 -4.77 -30.13 8.01
CA GLU A 48 -3.39 -29.94 7.58
C GLU A 48 -3.14 -30.32 6.11
N THR A 49 -4.12 -30.91 5.45
CA THR A 49 -4.02 -31.30 4.03
C THR A 49 -3.63 -30.06 3.20
N LEU A 50 -2.50 -30.18 2.50
CA LEU A 50 -2.06 -29.17 1.54
C LEU A 50 -2.83 -29.36 0.23
N LEU A 51 -3.59 -28.35 -0.16
CA LEU A 51 -4.37 -28.36 -1.39
C LEU A 51 -3.46 -28.15 -2.62
N LYS A 52 -3.76 -28.88 -3.70
CA LYS A 52 -3.08 -28.75 -4.99
C LYS A 52 -3.98 -28.02 -5.98
N LEU A 53 -3.37 -27.40 -6.97
CA LEU A 53 -4.11 -26.80 -8.09
C LEU A 53 -4.99 -27.87 -8.77
N GLY A 54 -6.27 -27.55 -8.98
CA GLY A 54 -7.26 -28.47 -9.57
C GLY A 54 -7.93 -29.42 -8.58
N ASP A 55 -7.53 -29.44 -7.29
CA ASP A 55 -8.25 -30.26 -6.30
C ASP A 55 -9.72 -29.79 -6.18
N ALA A 56 -10.66 -30.74 -6.15
CA ALA A 56 -12.06 -30.47 -5.89
C ALA A 56 -12.34 -30.52 -4.39
N VAL A 57 -12.72 -29.40 -3.80
CA VAL A 57 -13.14 -29.31 -2.38
C VAL A 57 -14.65 -29.26 -2.32
N GLU A 58 -15.25 -30.18 -1.58
CA GLU A 58 -16.69 -30.30 -1.37
C GLU A 58 -17.02 -30.10 0.09
N ILE A 59 -17.98 -29.20 0.37
CA ILE A 59 -18.46 -28.85 1.72
C ILE A 59 -19.94 -29.23 1.79
N PHE A 60 -20.26 -30.19 2.62
CA PHE A 60 -21.60 -30.79 2.77
C PHE A 60 -22.36 -30.10 3.94
N LEU A 61 -22.48 -28.80 3.90
CA LEU A 61 -23.30 -28.01 4.82
C LEU A 61 -24.50 -27.45 4.05
N PRO A 62 -25.65 -27.20 4.73
CA PRO A 62 -26.75 -26.43 4.16
C PRO A 62 -26.27 -25.04 3.67
N ASP A 63 -26.80 -24.57 2.55
CA ASP A 63 -26.38 -23.29 1.96
C ASP A 63 -26.63 -22.13 2.91
N GLU A 64 -27.73 -22.15 3.66
CA GLU A 64 -28.02 -21.15 4.72
C GLU A 64 -26.94 -21.09 5.79
N GLN A 65 -26.43 -22.24 6.24
CA GLN A 65 -25.37 -22.33 7.23
C GLN A 65 -24.02 -21.86 6.67
N ILE A 66 -23.74 -22.15 5.40
CA ILE A 66 -22.55 -21.64 4.70
C ILE A 66 -22.60 -20.13 4.60
N GLU A 67 -23.77 -19.58 4.26
CA GLU A 67 -23.99 -18.14 4.22
C GLU A 67 -23.83 -17.49 5.60
N GLU A 68 -24.40 -18.07 6.64
CA GLU A 68 -24.31 -17.58 8.01
C GLU A 68 -22.85 -17.56 8.49
N LEU A 69 -22.13 -18.66 8.32
CA LEU A 69 -20.74 -18.81 8.73
C LEU A 69 -19.76 -18.00 7.84
N GLY A 70 -20.16 -17.69 6.60
CA GLY A 70 -19.45 -16.85 5.67
C GLY A 70 -19.80 -15.36 5.77
N ARG A 71 -20.85 -15.03 6.51
CA ARG A 71 -21.29 -13.64 6.77
C ARG A 71 -20.35 -12.92 7.73
N SER A 72 -19.13 -12.73 7.34
CA SER A 72 -18.46 -11.55 7.86
C SER A 72 -19.11 -10.32 7.23
N ASP A 73 -18.98 -9.16 7.85
CA ASP A 73 -19.30 -7.81 7.28
C ASP A 73 -18.68 -7.59 5.87
N ARG A 74 -18.06 -8.61 5.33
CA ARG A 74 -17.37 -8.84 4.08
C ARG A 74 -18.30 -9.18 2.90
N GLY A 75 -19.56 -9.51 3.13
CA GLY A 75 -20.52 -9.90 2.08
C GLY A 75 -21.32 -8.74 1.48
N LYS A 76 -21.29 -7.54 2.06
CA LYS A 76 -21.77 -6.35 1.36
C LYS A 76 -20.67 -5.97 0.37
N ALA A 77 -20.92 -6.20 -0.93
CA ALA A 77 -20.10 -5.61 -1.98
C ALA A 77 -19.83 -4.15 -1.56
N VAL A 78 -18.56 -3.82 -1.31
CA VAL A 78 -18.19 -2.45 -0.95
C VAL A 78 -18.49 -1.63 -2.18
N THR A 79 -19.67 -1.01 -2.24
CA THR A 79 -20.08 -0.07 -3.29
C THR A 79 -19.36 1.26 -3.09
N ALA A 80 -18.05 1.19 -2.92
CA ALA A 80 -17.23 2.38 -2.80
C ALA A 80 -17.01 2.96 -4.21
N LYS A 81 -17.51 4.17 -4.42
CA LYS A 81 -17.29 4.92 -5.67
C LYS A 81 -15.77 5.08 -5.86
N ARG A 82 -15.26 4.66 -7.02
CA ARG A 82 -13.85 4.81 -7.37
C ARG A 82 -13.43 6.28 -7.35
N GLN A 83 -12.43 6.61 -6.55
CA GLN A 83 -11.83 7.94 -6.44
C GLN A 83 -10.38 7.99 -6.99
N PHE A 84 -9.76 6.85 -7.24
CA PHE A 84 -8.39 6.76 -7.73
C PHE A 84 -8.31 6.76 -9.26
N GLY A 85 -7.21 7.28 -9.80
CA GLY A 85 -6.85 7.13 -11.20
C GLY A 85 -6.05 5.85 -11.44
N ILE A 86 -6.22 5.22 -12.62
CA ILE A 86 -5.41 4.07 -13.03
C ILE A 86 -4.22 4.61 -13.81
N VAL A 87 -3.00 4.19 -13.42
CA VAL A 87 -1.74 4.55 -14.10
C VAL A 87 -1.28 3.41 -14.99
N PHE A 88 -1.45 2.17 -14.53
CA PHE A 88 -1.13 0.97 -15.30
C PHE A 88 -1.97 -0.19 -14.78
N GLU A 89 -2.41 -1.05 -15.68
CA GLU A 89 -3.09 -2.28 -15.34
C GLU A 89 -2.73 -3.36 -16.36
N ASP A 90 -2.42 -4.56 -15.84
CA ASP A 90 -2.30 -5.77 -16.63
C ASP A 90 -2.97 -6.95 -15.89
N GLU A 91 -2.67 -8.17 -16.29
CA GLU A 91 -3.24 -9.38 -15.69
C GLU A 91 -2.80 -9.57 -14.23
N ASN A 92 -1.59 -9.16 -13.85
CA ASN A 92 -0.96 -9.43 -12.57
C ASN A 92 -0.97 -8.25 -11.61
N VAL A 93 -0.87 -7.03 -12.11
CA VAL A 93 -0.71 -5.83 -11.28
C VAL A 93 -1.67 -4.71 -11.68
N LEU A 94 -2.00 -3.88 -10.70
CA LEU A 94 -2.71 -2.62 -10.86
C LEU A 94 -1.91 -1.52 -10.15
N VAL A 95 -1.51 -0.49 -10.89
CA VAL A 95 -0.86 0.72 -10.34
C VAL A 95 -1.85 1.87 -10.40
N VAL A 96 -2.12 2.47 -9.26
CA VAL A 96 -3.11 3.53 -9.13
C VAL A 96 -2.51 4.83 -8.62
N ASN A 97 -3.11 5.95 -8.99
CA ASN A 97 -2.84 7.26 -8.43
C ASN A 97 -3.87 7.54 -7.33
N LYS A 98 -3.43 7.46 -6.08
CA LYS A 98 -4.26 7.71 -4.89
C LYS A 98 -4.54 9.21 -4.75
N PRO A 99 -5.81 9.65 -4.65
CA PRO A 99 -6.13 11.04 -4.41
C PRO A 99 -5.81 11.47 -2.96
N PHE A 100 -5.86 12.78 -2.73
CA PHE A 100 -5.79 13.38 -1.42
C PHE A 100 -6.97 12.92 -0.52
N GLY A 101 -6.73 12.81 0.79
CA GLY A 101 -7.76 12.51 1.79
C GLY A 101 -8.15 11.04 1.91
N LEU A 102 -7.86 10.19 0.91
CA LEU A 102 -8.20 8.77 0.91
C LEU A 102 -7.16 7.97 1.71
N LEU A 103 -7.63 7.12 2.64
CA LEU A 103 -6.77 6.16 3.33
C LEU A 103 -6.33 5.01 2.40
N THR A 104 -5.11 4.54 2.53
CA THR A 104 -4.67 3.32 1.82
C THR A 104 -5.34 2.08 2.40
N HIS A 105 -5.35 1.95 3.72
CA HIS A 105 -6.07 0.93 4.49
C HIS A 105 -6.93 1.59 5.56
N GLY A 106 -7.93 0.86 6.07
CA GLY A 106 -8.75 1.32 7.17
C GLY A 106 -7.95 1.58 8.46
N ASP A 107 -8.40 2.57 9.21
CA ASP A 107 -7.97 2.85 10.58
C ASP A 107 -9.15 2.60 11.56
N GLU A 108 -9.03 3.04 12.78
CA GLU A 108 -10.07 2.86 13.82
C GLU A 108 -11.34 3.67 13.50
N VAL A 109 -11.20 4.77 12.77
CA VAL A 109 -12.29 5.73 12.45
C VAL A 109 -12.94 5.41 11.11
N GLU A 110 -12.14 5.15 10.06
CA GLU A 110 -12.63 4.91 8.70
C GLU A 110 -12.18 3.53 8.21
N ARG A 111 -13.13 2.61 8.10
CA ARG A 111 -12.88 1.24 7.64
C ARG A 111 -13.45 0.95 6.26
N LYS A 112 -14.44 1.71 5.82
CA LYS A 112 -15.22 1.42 4.59
C LYS A 112 -14.65 2.13 3.38
N ASN A 113 -14.43 3.43 3.44
CA ASN A 113 -13.95 4.22 2.31
C ASN A 113 -12.43 4.28 2.29
N THR A 114 -11.80 3.20 1.82
CA THR A 114 -10.34 3.08 1.70
C THR A 114 -9.95 2.72 0.28
N LEU A 115 -8.71 3.04 -0.11
CA LEU A 115 -8.18 2.68 -1.42
C LEU A 115 -8.22 1.15 -1.64
N ALA A 116 -7.87 0.36 -0.62
CA ALA A 116 -7.91 -1.09 -0.70
C ALA A 116 -9.33 -1.61 -1.00
N ASN A 117 -10.35 -1.08 -0.33
CA ASN A 117 -11.73 -1.47 -0.56
C ASN A 117 -12.25 -1.00 -1.93
N GLN A 118 -11.85 0.20 -2.36
CA GLN A 118 -12.23 0.70 -3.69
C GLN A 118 -11.59 -0.12 -4.81
N VAL A 119 -10.32 -0.55 -4.66
CA VAL A 119 -9.64 -1.44 -5.62
C VAL A 119 -10.28 -2.83 -5.62
N GLU A 120 -10.63 -3.36 -4.45
CA GLU A 120 -11.38 -4.63 -4.37
C GLU A 120 -12.71 -4.56 -5.12
N ALA A 121 -13.48 -3.47 -4.91
CA ALA A 121 -14.75 -3.25 -5.60
C ALA A 121 -14.56 -3.09 -7.13
N TYR A 122 -13.53 -2.36 -7.55
CA TYR A 122 -13.21 -2.16 -8.97
C TYR A 122 -12.89 -3.50 -9.66
N LEU A 123 -11.98 -4.31 -9.09
CA LEU A 123 -11.60 -5.59 -9.66
C LEU A 123 -12.76 -6.60 -9.60
N ALA A 124 -13.63 -6.52 -8.57
CA ALA A 124 -14.83 -7.36 -8.49
C ALA A 124 -15.85 -7.06 -9.59
N GLY A 125 -15.93 -5.83 -10.05
CA GLY A 125 -16.82 -5.45 -11.16
C GLY A 125 -16.31 -5.84 -12.55
N MET A 126 -15.01 -6.13 -12.69
CA MET A 126 -14.39 -6.53 -13.96
C MET A 126 -14.41 -8.03 -14.22
N GLU A 127 -14.47 -8.85 -13.16
CA GLU A 127 -14.57 -10.28 -13.33
C GLU A 127 -16.02 -10.63 -13.69
N ASP A 128 -16.24 -11.17 -14.89
CA ASP A 128 -17.45 -11.94 -15.21
C ASP A 128 -17.59 -13.01 -14.12
N ARG A 129 -18.53 -12.78 -13.22
CA ARG A 129 -18.80 -13.71 -12.11
C ARG A 129 -19.25 -15.03 -12.70
N LYS A 130 -18.37 -16.01 -12.79
CA LYS A 130 -18.81 -17.40 -12.85
C LYS A 130 -19.62 -17.64 -11.58
N PRO A 131 -20.92 -17.97 -11.68
CA PRO A 131 -21.71 -18.29 -10.50
C PRO A 131 -21.03 -19.43 -9.75
N GLY A 132 -20.70 -19.24 -8.46
CA GLY A 132 -20.10 -20.28 -7.62
C GLY A 132 -18.60 -20.13 -7.32
N GLY A 133 -17.90 -19.15 -7.87
CA GLY A 133 -16.48 -18.89 -7.55
C GLY A 133 -16.32 -18.22 -6.17
N THR A 134 -15.76 -18.92 -5.20
CA THR A 134 -15.37 -18.35 -3.90
C THR A 134 -14.17 -17.45 -4.07
N LYS A 135 -14.33 -16.14 -3.89
CA LYS A 135 -13.20 -15.20 -3.85
C LYS A 135 -12.42 -15.37 -2.56
N ILE A 136 -11.32 -16.12 -2.60
CA ILE A 136 -10.45 -16.34 -1.43
C ILE A 136 -9.30 -15.33 -1.39
N PHE A 137 -8.90 -14.76 -2.54
CA PHE A 137 -7.86 -13.74 -2.62
C PHE A 137 -8.46 -12.34 -2.64
N ARG A 138 -7.92 -11.45 -1.79
CA ARG A 138 -8.21 -10.01 -1.78
C ARG A 138 -6.97 -9.25 -2.20
N PRO A 139 -7.07 -8.40 -3.21
CA PRO A 139 -5.98 -7.50 -3.58
C PRO A 139 -5.59 -6.62 -2.40
N ALA A 140 -4.30 -6.59 -2.09
CA ALA A 140 -3.77 -5.73 -1.05
C ALA A 140 -2.68 -4.82 -1.64
N PRO A 141 -2.61 -3.55 -1.20
CA PRO A 141 -1.55 -2.66 -1.66
C PRO A 141 -0.20 -3.14 -1.14
N ALA A 142 0.80 -3.16 -2.00
CA ALA A 142 2.16 -3.56 -1.66
C ALA A 142 2.95 -2.42 -1.00
N ASN A 143 2.55 -1.17 -1.21
CA ASN A 143 3.05 0.00 -0.49
C ASN A 143 1.90 0.81 0.11
N ARG A 144 2.21 1.62 1.11
CA ARG A 144 1.24 2.47 1.80
C ARG A 144 1.63 3.93 1.66
N LEU A 145 0.61 4.77 1.54
CA LEU A 145 0.72 6.21 1.65
C LEU A 145 -0.12 6.69 2.84
N ASP A 146 0.32 7.75 3.49
CA ASP A 146 -0.47 8.44 4.51
C ASP A 146 -1.79 8.95 3.90
N ARG A 147 -2.81 9.20 4.71
CA ARG A 147 -4.13 9.68 4.26
C ARG A 147 -4.03 10.83 3.26
N ASN A 148 -3.21 11.83 3.58
CA ASN A 148 -3.08 13.08 2.81
C ASN A 148 -1.89 13.10 1.85
N THR A 149 -1.15 12.00 1.73
CA THR A 149 -0.13 11.83 0.69
C THR A 149 -0.81 11.28 -0.57
N THR A 150 -0.58 11.95 -1.70
CA THR A 150 -1.11 11.54 -3.02
C THR A 150 -0.12 10.69 -3.78
N GLY A 151 -0.55 10.05 -4.87
CA GLY A 151 0.34 9.40 -5.83
C GLY A 151 0.28 7.87 -5.83
N LEU A 152 1.37 7.24 -6.25
CA LEU A 152 1.41 5.86 -6.69
C LEU A 152 1.26 4.83 -5.58
N VAL A 153 0.30 3.92 -5.76
CA VAL A 153 0.14 2.69 -4.98
C VAL A 153 0.00 1.53 -5.94
N ILE A 154 0.71 0.44 -5.69
CA ILE A 154 0.70 -0.76 -6.53
C ILE A 154 0.07 -1.94 -5.81
N PHE A 155 -0.74 -2.71 -6.53
CA PHE A 155 -1.48 -3.88 -6.06
C PHE A 155 -1.14 -5.09 -6.91
N GLY A 156 -1.03 -6.26 -6.28
CA GLY A 156 -1.08 -7.54 -6.99
C GLY A 156 -2.53 -7.96 -7.16
N LYS A 157 -2.95 -8.29 -8.39
CA LYS A 157 -4.31 -8.72 -8.73
C LYS A 157 -4.56 -10.20 -8.43
N ARG A 158 -3.49 -11.00 -8.39
CA ARG A 158 -3.48 -12.43 -8.09
C ARG A 158 -2.53 -12.74 -6.94
N LEU A 159 -2.74 -13.86 -6.24
CA LEU A 159 -1.95 -14.21 -5.07
C LEU A 159 -0.44 -14.38 -5.38
N PRO A 160 0.00 -15.06 -6.46
CA PRO A 160 1.42 -15.13 -6.80
C PRO A 160 2.02 -13.74 -7.00
N ALA A 161 1.39 -12.89 -7.81
CA ALA A 161 1.84 -11.52 -8.06
C ALA A 161 1.88 -10.68 -6.77
N ALA A 162 0.91 -10.83 -5.86
CA ALA A 162 0.92 -10.12 -4.58
C ALA A 162 2.07 -10.57 -3.65
N ARG A 163 2.42 -11.87 -3.66
CA ARG A 163 3.56 -12.42 -2.92
C ARG A 163 4.89 -11.90 -3.46
N ASP A 164 5.06 -11.98 -4.79
CA ASP A 164 6.26 -11.52 -5.47
C ASP A 164 6.44 -10.02 -5.28
N LEU A 165 5.37 -9.23 -5.43
CA LEU A 165 5.36 -7.81 -5.21
C LEU A 165 5.73 -7.43 -3.76
N ALA A 166 5.19 -8.16 -2.77
CA ALA A 166 5.55 -7.96 -1.37
C ALA A 166 7.03 -8.30 -1.09
N ALA A 167 7.59 -9.32 -1.75
CA ALA A 167 9.01 -9.62 -1.69
C ALA A 167 9.86 -8.52 -2.33
N MET A 168 9.47 -8.04 -3.51
CA MET A 168 10.14 -6.92 -4.20
C MET A 168 10.13 -5.63 -3.36
N MET A 169 9.04 -5.36 -2.64
CA MET A 169 8.94 -4.18 -1.75
C MET A 169 9.82 -4.26 -0.51
N ARG A 170 10.14 -5.48 -0.04
CA ARG A 170 11.09 -5.67 1.07
C ARG A 170 12.54 -5.47 0.65
N GLY A 171 12.84 -5.65 -0.62
CA GLY A 171 14.19 -5.60 -1.18
C GLY A 171 14.96 -6.90 -1.01
N GLY A 172 16.14 -7.01 -1.63
CA GLY A 172 17.00 -8.16 -1.59
C GLY A 172 17.89 -8.20 -0.35
N GLU A 173 18.39 -9.39 -0.01
CA GLU A 173 19.33 -9.63 1.12
C GLU A 173 20.63 -8.82 1.01
N LYS A 174 21.04 -8.45 -0.21
CA LYS A 174 22.25 -7.65 -0.50
C LYS A 174 22.01 -6.14 -0.50
N GLY A 175 20.88 -5.66 0.04
CA GLY A 175 20.61 -4.22 0.25
C GLY A 175 20.12 -3.43 -0.97
N GLY A 176 19.88 -4.06 -2.11
CA GLY A 176 19.28 -3.39 -3.29
C GLY A 176 17.76 -3.29 -3.20
N ALA A 177 17.20 -2.13 -3.51
CA ALA A 177 15.74 -1.97 -3.63
C ALA A 177 15.26 -2.55 -4.97
N TYR A 178 14.38 -3.57 -4.92
CA TYR A 178 13.78 -4.11 -6.14
C TYR A 178 12.72 -3.17 -6.72
N VAL A 179 12.11 -2.34 -5.87
CA VAL A 179 11.21 -1.26 -6.28
C VAL A 179 11.66 0.04 -5.63
N GLU A 180 12.18 0.93 -6.46
CA GLU A 180 12.56 2.29 -6.04
C GLU A 180 11.30 3.16 -5.95
N LYS A 181 11.20 3.94 -4.87
CA LYS A 181 10.09 4.84 -4.59
C LYS A 181 10.61 6.27 -4.48
N ALA A 182 10.20 7.15 -5.39
CA ALA A 182 10.54 8.55 -5.37
C ALA A 182 9.30 9.42 -5.10
N TYR A 183 9.47 10.41 -4.25
CA TYR A 183 8.45 11.35 -3.81
C TYR A 183 8.86 12.76 -4.15
N LEU A 184 7.88 13.63 -4.44
CA LEU A 184 8.06 15.07 -4.54
C LEU A 184 7.47 15.73 -3.30
N THR A 185 8.17 16.72 -2.78
CA THR A 185 7.69 17.56 -1.69
C THR A 185 8.36 18.93 -1.74
N ILE A 186 7.72 19.92 -1.13
CA ILE A 186 8.32 21.25 -0.91
C ILE A 186 8.69 21.38 0.57
N VAL A 187 9.89 21.78 0.83
CA VAL A 187 10.43 21.98 2.18
C VAL A 187 10.73 23.46 2.44
N LYS A 188 10.64 23.90 3.69
CA LYS A 188 11.17 25.19 4.14
C LYS A 188 12.69 25.16 4.09
N GLY A 189 13.30 26.23 3.65
CA GLY A 189 14.75 26.37 3.54
C GLY A 189 15.29 26.08 2.14
N THR A 190 16.51 26.57 1.90
CA THR A 190 17.23 26.36 0.63
C THR A 190 18.19 25.19 0.78
N LEU A 191 17.86 24.06 0.13
CA LEU A 191 18.73 22.90 0.04
C LEU A 191 19.61 23.04 -1.20
N GLU A 192 20.90 23.26 -1.02
CA GLU A 192 21.83 23.56 -2.12
C GLU A 192 22.37 22.30 -2.83
N SER A 193 22.50 21.19 -2.11
CA SER A 193 23.11 19.97 -2.61
C SER A 193 22.33 18.72 -2.17
N PRO A 194 22.46 17.59 -2.89
CA PRO A 194 21.89 16.32 -2.47
C PRO A 194 22.43 15.88 -1.10
N MET A 195 21.57 15.24 -0.30
CA MET A 195 21.93 14.65 0.98
C MET A 195 21.36 13.25 1.16
N THR A 196 22.02 12.46 1.99
CA THR A 196 21.49 11.16 2.45
C THR A 196 21.16 11.25 3.93
N LEU A 197 19.88 11.14 4.25
CA LEU A 197 19.37 11.16 5.61
C LEU A 197 19.36 9.74 6.17
N LYS A 198 20.21 9.48 7.15
CA LYS A 198 20.30 8.20 7.86
C LYS A 198 19.88 8.41 9.31
N GLY A 199 19.36 7.35 9.93
CA GLY A 199 18.95 7.35 11.32
C GLY A 199 18.15 6.10 11.67
N ARG A 200 17.62 6.09 12.87
CA ARG A 200 16.73 5.03 13.33
C ARG A 200 15.39 5.62 13.75
N MET A 201 14.35 4.84 13.60
CA MET A 201 12.99 5.25 13.90
C MET A 201 12.51 4.57 15.17
N GLU A 202 12.06 5.36 16.10
CA GLU A 202 11.29 4.93 17.24
C GLU A 202 9.86 5.46 17.13
N ARG A 203 8.88 4.62 17.43
CA ARG A 203 7.47 5.02 17.41
C ARG A 203 7.03 5.38 18.83
N ASP A 204 6.65 6.62 19.05
CA ASP A 204 5.90 7.02 20.22
C ASP A 204 4.44 6.58 20.04
N GLY A 205 4.05 5.51 20.73
CA GLY A 205 2.72 4.91 20.60
C GLY A 205 1.59 5.82 21.07
N SER A 206 1.86 6.72 22.02
CA SER A 206 0.85 7.60 22.62
C SER A 206 0.54 8.82 21.73
N ALA A 207 1.55 9.37 21.06
CA ALA A 207 1.40 10.58 20.22
C ALA A 207 1.22 10.28 18.73
N ASN A 208 1.31 9.00 18.31
CA ASN A 208 1.34 8.61 16.90
C ASN A 208 2.38 9.40 16.07
N VAL A 209 3.52 9.72 16.70
CA VAL A 209 4.64 10.46 16.13
C VAL A 209 5.83 9.51 16.00
N THR A 210 6.61 9.72 14.95
CA THR A 210 7.89 9.02 14.73
C THR A 210 9.01 9.93 15.22
N ARG A 211 9.85 9.45 16.13
CA ARG A 211 11.10 10.11 16.52
C ARG A 211 12.24 9.56 15.67
N VAL A 212 13.08 10.48 15.22
CA VAL A 212 14.32 10.15 14.51
C VAL A 212 15.45 10.10 15.55
N LEU A 213 16.07 8.95 15.68
CA LEU A 213 17.28 8.76 16.48
C LEU A 213 18.51 8.77 15.57
N PRO A 214 19.70 9.18 16.04
CA PRO A 214 20.95 9.09 15.31
C PRO A 214 21.22 7.68 14.77
N GLU A 215 22.08 7.56 13.74
CA GLU A 215 22.38 6.27 13.08
C GLU A 215 22.94 5.21 14.04
N GLY A 216 23.78 5.60 15.00
CA GLY A 216 24.44 4.72 15.99
C GLY A 216 23.60 4.40 17.23
N SER A 217 22.35 4.86 17.34
CA SER A 217 21.51 4.62 18.52
C SER A 217 21.14 3.15 18.68
N GLU A 218 21.05 2.70 19.94
CA GLU A 218 20.46 1.39 20.26
C GLU A 218 18.94 1.43 20.04
N GLY A 219 18.36 0.31 19.58
CA GLY A 219 16.92 0.18 19.33
C GLY A 219 16.45 0.86 18.02
N GLY A 220 15.13 0.95 17.85
CA GLY A 220 14.50 1.52 16.66
C GLY A 220 14.79 0.75 15.36
N ARG A 221 14.19 1.19 14.26
CA ARG A 221 14.36 0.58 12.92
C ARG A 221 15.13 1.54 12.01
N ALA A 222 16.12 1.03 11.29
CA ALA A 222 16.91 1.82 10.35
C ALA A 222 16.04 2.54 9.31
N MET A 223 16.39 3.79 9.02
CA MET A 223 15.80 4.65 8.00
C MET A 223 16.90 5.24 7.13
N VAL A 224 16.71 5.16 5.81
CA VAL A 224 17.59 5.81 4.83
C VAL A 224 16.72 6.47 3.76
N THR A 225 16.92 7.77 3.54
CA THR A 225 16.26 8.56 2.50
C THR A 225 17.32 9.39 1.78
N GLU A 226 17.38 9.27 0.46
CA GLU A 226 18.17 10.16 -0.39
C GLU A 226 17.31 11.34 -0.80
N VAL A 227 17.82 12.56 -0.64
CA VAL A 227 17.11 13.79 -0.96
C VAL A 227 17.91 14.58 -1.97
N ARG A 228 17.26 14.98 -3.05
CA ARG A 228 17.86 15.78 -4.12
C ARG A 228 17.05 17.06 -4.35
N PRO A 229 17.64 18.25 -4.27
CA PRO A 229 16.97 19.47 -4.66
C PRO A 229 16.70 19.48 -6.18
N LEU A 230 15.53 19.95 -6.57
CA LEU A 230 15.13 20.07 -7.96
C LEU A 230 15.01 21.53 -8.40
N ALA A 231 14.48 22.38 -7.52
CA ALA A 231 14.35 23.83 -7.72
C ALA A 231 14.20 24.51 -6.38
N ALA A 232 14.72 25.71 -6.24
CA ALA A 232 14.59 26.54 -5.04
C ALA A 232 14.07 27.95 -5.39
N GLY A 233 13.28 28.52 -4.50
CA GLY A 233 12.73 29.87 -4.62
C GLY A 233 12.06 30.32 -3.33
N ALA A 234 12.06 31.62 -3.07
CA ALA A 234 11.40 32.28 -1.93
C ALA A 234 11.70 31.65 -0.54
N GLY A 235 12.88 31.04 -0.35
CA GLY A 235 13.24 30.36 0.90
C GLY A 235 12.67 28.96 1.03
N TYR A 236 12.21 28.35 -0.06
CA TYR A 236 11.69 26.98 -0.14
C TYR A 236 12.45 26.19 -1.20
N THR A 237 12.40 24.87 -1.09
CA THR A 237 13.00 23.96 -2.07
C THR A 237 12.04 22.84 -2.43
N LEU A 238 11.79 22.65 -3.73
CA LEU A 238 11.19 21.43 -4.27
C LEU A 238 12.27 20.33 -4.26
N VAL A 239 12.00 19.24 -3.60
CA VAL A 239 12.91 18.10 -3.50
C VAL A 239 12.31 16.82 -4.02
N GLU A 240 13.15 15.96 -4.61
CA GLU A 240 12.87 14.55 -4.82
C GLU A 240 13.46 13.75 -3.65
N ALA A 241 12.62 13.02 -2.92
CA ALA A 241 13.04 12.13 -1.84
C ALA A 241 12.90 10.66 -2.30
N ARG A 242 14.02 9.90 -2.32
CA ARG A 242 14.03 8.48 -2.66
C ARG A 242 14.10 7.64 -1.39
N LEU A 243 13.12 6.77 -1.20
CA LEU A 243 13.07 5.89 -0.04
C LEU A 243 13.88 4.61 -0.29
N MET A 244 14.97 4.44 0.47
CA MET A 244 15.71 3.17 0.55
C MET A 244 15.05 2.22 1.55
N THR A 245 14.38 2.75 2.56
CA THR A 245 13.55 2.02 3.52
C THR A 245 12.13 2.60 3.49
N GLY A 246 11.13 1.89 4.01
CA GLY A 246 9.74 2.35 4.02
C GLY A 246 9.12 2.32 5.41
N ARG A 247 9.33 3.37 6.22
CA ARG A 247 8.76 3.51 7.57
C ARG A 247 7.67 4.56 7.59
N THR A 248 6.78 4.46 8.57
CA THR A 248 5.69 5.44 8.75
C THR A 248 6.26 6.84 8.94
N HIS A 249 5.74 7.80 8.19
CA HIS A 249 6.16 9.21 8.20
C HIS A 249 7.66 9.47 7.91
N GLN A 250 8.40 8.50 7.36
CA GLN A 250 9.86 8.55 7.25
C GLN A 250 10.37 9.85 6.62
N ILE A 251 9.93 10.20 5.41
CA ILE A 251 10.35 11.42 4.71
C ILE A 251 10.09 12.66 5.57
N ARG A 252 8.90 12.75 6.15
CA ARG A 252 8.43 13.89 6.93
C ARG A 252 9.28 14.10 8.18
N ALA A 253 9.50 13.02 8.94
CA ALA A 253 10.29 13.09 10.18
C ALA A 253 11.77 13.35 9.91
N GLN A 254 12.37 12.68 8.91
CA GLN A 254 13.79 12.86 8.59
C GLN A 254 14.09 14.26 8.02
N LEU A 255 13.25 14.79 7.11
CA LEU A 255 13.43 16.15 6.59
C LEU A 255 13.29 17.19 7.70
N ALA A 256 12.32 17.05 8.60
CA ALA A 256 12.17 17.95 9.74
C ALA A 256 13.37 17.90 10.69
N ALA A 257 13.87 16.71 11.01
CA ALA A 257 15.07 16.52 11.85
C ALA A 257 16.34 17.10 11.20
N ALA A 258 16.39 17.17 9.87
CA ALA A 258 17.48 17.79 9.11
C ALA A 258 17.33 19.31 8.94
N GLY A 259 16.30 19.94 9.52
CA GLY A 259 16.06 21.38 9.41
C GLY A 259 15.30 21.83 8.15
N PHE A 260 14.78 20.89 7.36
CA PHE A 260 14.02 21.12 6.14
C PHE A 260 12.59 20.58 6.25
N PRO A 261 11.73 21.12 7.15
CA PRO A 261 10.40 20.59 7.36
C PRO A 261 9.52 20.73 6.12
N VAL A 262 8.69 19.70 5.88
CA VAL A 262 7.70 19.70 4.79
C VAL A 262 6.62 20.74 5.05
N ILE A 263 6.30 21.58 4.07
CA ILE A 263 5.25 22.61 4.20
C ILE A 263 3.87 21.97 4.41
N GLY A 264 3.05 22.61 5.25
CA GLY A 264 1.72 22.13 5.62
C GLY A 264 1.70 20.95 6.60
N ASP A 265 2.84 20.39 6.97
CA ASP A 265 2.90 19.25 7.88
C ASP A 265 2.61 19.64 9.33
N ARG A 266 1.44 19.25 9.84
CA ARG A 266 1.03 19.58 11.22
C ARG A 266 1.82 18.87 12.32
N LYS A 267 2.48 17.73 11.99
CA LYS A 267 3.20 16.92 12.98
C LYS A 267 4.67 17.28 13.09
N TYR A 268 5.29 17.53 11.95
CA TYR A 268 6.73 17.71 11.84
C TYR A 268 7.10 19.05 11.19
N GLY A 269 6.13 19.82 10.72
CA GLY A 269 6.34 21.05 9.98
C GLY A 269 6.64 22.26 10.88
N ASP A 270 7.00 23.35 10.24
CA ASP A 270 7.21 24.65 10.88
C ASP A 270 5.88 25.39 11.08
N ALA A 271 5.64 25.87 12.29
CA ALA A 271 4.36 26.48 12.66
C ALA A 271 4.06 27.80 11.90
N GLU A 272 5.07 28.61 11.64
CA GLU A 272 4.93 29.90 10.94
C GLU A 272 4.64 29.65 9.45
N THR A 273 5.44 28.79 8.82
CA THR A 273 5.22 28.35 7.43
C THR A 273 3.84 27.72 7.26
N ASN A 274 3.40 26.90 8.21
CA ASN A 274 2.08 26.26 8.13
C ASN A 274 0.94 27.28 8.26
N ARG A 275 1.08 28.33 9.07
CA ARG A 275 0.10 29.43 9.13
C ARG A 275 0.03 30.18 7.80
N MET A 276 1.17 30.52 7.22
CA MET A 276 1.26 31.21 5.93
C MET A 276 0.64 30.35 4.83
N THR A 277 1.07 29.09 4.65
CA THR A 277 0.57 28.21 3.60
C THR A 277 -0.90 27.83 3.78
N SER A 278 -1.39 27.81 5.04
CA SER A 278 -2.81 27.62 5.31
C SER A 278 -3.63 28.83 4.87
N ARG A 279 -3.15 30.06 5.13
CA ARG A 279 -3.84 31.30 4.76
C ARG A 279 -3.84 31.51 3.24
N GLU A 280 -2.72 31.31 2.58
CA GLU A 280 -2.53 31.62 1.16
C GLU A 280 -3.05 30.52 0.24
N TYR A 281 -2.81 29.27 0.61
CA TYR A 281 -3.14 28.12 -0.24
C TYR A 281 -4.21 27.19 0.36
N GLY A 282 -4.71 27.49 1.57
CA GLY A 282 -5.59 26.56 2.31
C GLY A 282 -4.88 25.23 2.64
N LEU A 283 -3.53 25.17 2.59
CA LEU A 283 -2.78 23.93 2.84
C LEU A 283 -2.73 23.62 4.32
N GLN A 284 -3.37 22.52 4.73
CA GLN A 284 -3.51 22.14 6.14
C GLN A 284 -2.85 20.80 6.47
N THR A 285 -2.16 20.20 5.53
CA THR A 285 -1.51 18.89 5.68
C THR A 285 -0.25 18.86 4.81
N GLN A 286 0.64 17.90 5.09
CA GLN A 286 1.89 17.73 4.35
C GLN A 286 1.69 17.76 2.83
N LEU A 287 2.46 18.56 2.12
CA LEU A 287 2.50 18.58 0.66
C LEU A 287 3.49 17.53 0.17
N LEU A 288 3.05 16.28 0.07
CA LEU A 288 3.87 15.12 -0.28
C LEU A 288 3.16 14.26 -1.34
N HIS A 289 3.89 13.89 -2.38
CA HIS A 289 3.37 13.15 -3.53
C HIS A 289 4.28 11.99 -3.92
N ALA A 290 3.77 10.77 -3.95
CA ALA A 290 4.46 9.57 -4.44
C ALA A 290 4.50 9.61 -5.99
N TYR A 291 5.55 10.19 -6.51
CA TYR A 291 5.69 10.60 -7.91
C TYR A 291 6.08 9.46 -8.86
N ARG A 292 7.04 8.61 -8.46
CA ARG A 292 7.60 7.57 -9.32
C ARG A 292 7.84 6.26 -8.58
N LEU A 293 7.47 5.17 -9.24
CA LEU A 293 7.88 3.80 -8.91
C LEU A 293 8.73 3.26 -10.06
N THR A 294 9.92 2.73 -9.77
CA THR A 294 10.78 2.07 -10.75
C THR A 294 11.04 0.64 -10.30
N VAL A 295 10.72 -0.33 -11.13
CA VAL A 295 11.01 -1.74 -10.88
C VAL A 295 12.44 -2.03 -11.34
N ALA A 296 13.41 -2.01 -10.41
CA ALA A 296 14.80 -2.30 -10.72
C ALA A 296 15.01 -3.79 -11.01
N GLN A 297 14.27 -4.65 -10.28
CA GLN A 297 14.30 -6.10 -10.47
C GLN A 297 12.91 -6.70 -10.26
N GLY A 298 12.48 -7.57 -11.18
CA GLY A 298 11.28 -8.39 -11.04
C GLY A 298 11.59 -9.70 -10.31
N LEU A 299 10.55 -10.36 -9.78
CA LEU A 299 10.63 -11.68 -9.16
C LEU A 299 9.44 -12.54 -9.63
N GLY A 300 9.69 -13.83 -9.82
CA GLY A 300 8.67 -14.83 -10.10
C GLY A 300 7.70 -14.41 -11.21
N SER A 301 6.42 -14.35 -10.91
CA SER A 301 5.37 -13.93 -11.86
C SER A 301 5.51 -12.48 -12.37
N LEU A 302 6.35 -11.67 -11.73
CA LEU A 302 6.58 -10.26 -12.04
C LEU A 302 7.97 -9.99 -12.63
N GLU A 303 8.69 -11.00 -13.12
CA GLU A 303 10.02 -10.83 -13.73
C GLU A 303 9.98 -9.89 -14.94
N TYR A 304 8.91 -9.94 -15.73
CA TYR A 304 8.66 -9.06 -16.90
C TYR A 304 8.51 -7.58 -16.55
N MET A 305 8.33 -7.25 -15.25
CA MET A 305 8.22 -5.88 -14.77
C MET A 305 9.58 -5.15 -14.69
N LYS A 306 10.70 -5.87 -14.77
CA LYS A 306 12.04 -5.29 -14.70
C LYS A 306 12.21 -4.12 -15.66
N GLY A 307 12.71 -3.00 -15.16
CA GLY A 307 12.93 -1.76 -15.92
C GLY A 307 11.70 -0.87 -16.09
N LYS A 308 10.48 -1.36 -15.77
CA LYS A 308 9.26 -0.52 -15.87
C LYS A 308 9.30 0.63 -14.89
N LYS A 309 8.83 1.81 -15.36
CA LYS A 309 8.73 3.04 -14.59
C LYS A 309 7.31 3.56 -14.67
N PHE A 310 6.70 3.79 -13.53
CA PHE A 310 5.38 4.38 -13.41
C PHE A 310 5.51 5.78 -12.83
N ARG A 311 4.73 6.73 -13.37
CA ARG A 311 4.70 8.12 -12.91
C ARG A 311 3.27 8.55 -12.68
N ALA A 312 3.05 9.32 -11.62
CA ALA A 312 1.83 10.08 -11.39
C ALA A 312 2.21 11.55 -11.31
N GLU A 313 1.59 12.37 -12.12
CA GLU A 313 1.79 13.81 -12.06
C GLU A 313 1.27 14.38 -10.74
N PRO A 314 1.99 15.33 -10.12
CA PRO A 314 1.50 16.02 -8.93
C PRO A 314 0.14 16.68 -9.20
N PRO A 315 -0.77 16.72 -8.22
CA PRO A 315 -2.03 17.44 -8.34
C PRO A 315 -1.82 18.92 -8.69
N GLU A 316 -2.79 19.54 -9.36
CA GLU A 316 -2.72 20.95 -9.77
C GLU A 316 -2.42 21.90 -8.60
N ARG A 317 -3.01 21.62 -7.42
CA ARG A 317 -2.70 22.37 -6.21
C ARG A 317 -1.21 22.31 -5.83
N PHE A 318 -0.55 21.14 -5.99
CA PHE A 318 0.89 21.01 -5.74
C PHE A 318 1.68 21.86 -6.73
N LYS A 319 1.32 21.83 -8.01
CA LYS A 319 1.98 22.58 -9.07
C LYS A 319 1.84 24.08 -8.84
N GLY A 320 0.62 24.57 -8.56
CA GLY A 320 0.36 25.99 -8.29
C GLY A 320 1.19 26.51 -7.10
N ILE A 321 1.20 25.80 -5.97
CA ILE A 321 2.03 26.17 -4.81
C ILE A 321 3.52 26.18 -5.19
N SER A 322 3.98 25.20 -5.97
CA SER A 322 5.37 25.13 -6.43
C SER A 322 5.76 26.32 -7.32
N GLU A 323 4.85 26.75 -8.18
CA GLU A 323 5.03 27.90 -9.08
C GLU A 323 5.06 29.22 -8.30
N ASP A 324 4.11 29.44 -7.40
CA ASP A 324 4.02 30.66 -6.59
C ASP A 324 5.23 30.83 -5.65
N LEU A 325 5.76 29.73 -5.13
CA LEU A 325 6.98 29.74 -4.33
C LEU A 325 8.28 29.79 -5.16
N GLY A 326 8.18 29.86 -6.49
CA GLY A 326 9.32 29.87 -7.40
C GLY A 326 10.15 28.57 -7.41
N CYS A 327 9.56 27.47 -6.95
CA CYS A 327 10.20 26.16 -6.83
C CYS A 327 9.82 25.20 -7.97
N CYS A 328 9.49 25.67 -9.16
CA CYS A 328 9.08 24.82 -10.26
C CYS A 328 10.28 24.25 -11.05
N MET A 329 10.17 22.99 -11.46
CA MET A 329 11.13 22.42 -12.40
C MET A 329 11.04 23.17 -13.73
N LYS A 330 12.14 23.76 -14.19
CA LYS A 330 12.20 24.31 -15.55
C LYS A 330 11.89 23.18 -16.54
N LYS A 331 10.88 23.36 -17.38
CA LYS A 331 10.64 22.44 -18.50
C LYS A 331 11.94 22.37 -19.29
N LYS A 332 12.57 21.19 -19.36
CA LYS A 332 13.63 20.98 -20.36
C LYS A 332 12.98 21.20 -21.71
N LYS A 333 13.45 22.24 -22.42
CA LYS A 333 13.12 22.46 -23.84
C LYS A 333 13.62 21.30 -24.66
#